data_5b424bf7d1d6bfc54de863c6c5bb7488
#
_entry.id   5b424bf7d1d6bfc54de863c6c5bb7488
#
_cell.length_a   1.000
_cell.length_b   1.000
_cell.length_c   1.000
_cell.angle_alpha   90.00
_cell.angle_beta   90.00
_cell.angle_gamma   90.00
#
_symmetry.space_group_name_H-M   'P 1'
#
loop_
_entity.id
_entity.type
_entity.pdbx_description
1 polymer ?
#
loop_
_entity_poly.entity_id
_entity_poly.type
_entity_poly.pdbx_seq_one_letter_code
_entity_poly.pdbx_strand_id
1 'polypeptide(L)'
;MKKKHFILLLTIILFAIIPVCFNIFWSAADDPRYIFMTSGAYTGTPSGSLMYVGSLYGSFIAFLYSITVNIEWYSLLYYFFFILSIAIITKKILWANIKAEIKYLGLSLILFTHTYMALSPQSTFLAADLSIASMALLYRYKNRINLIYAALVFFIATQFRLFGALMPYFIALPIFFLNKGVSLSNVRKYIVPSCFFILLSAITFGSDYIRYNSTPEWHEFKKFDAARCYIADNPLSYKLSEHISNPQIRNL
;
A
#
# COMPACT_ATOMS: atom_id res chain seq x y z
N MET A 1 19.02 -23.51 -11.66
CA MET A 1 18.93 -22.00 -11.75
C MET A 1 17.92 -21.56 -12.82
N LYS A 2 18.02 -21.99 -14.08
CA LYS A 2 17.18 -21.54 -15.21
C LYS A 2 15.67 -21.63 -14.94
N LYS A 3 15.15 -22.75 -14.38
CA LYS A 3 13.71 -22.95 -14.08
C LYS A 3 13.13 -21.90 -13.13
N LYS A 4 13.87 -21.49 -12.09
CA LYS A 4 13.39 -20.47 -11.13
C LYS A 4 13.27 -19.08 -11.75
N HIS A 5 14.23 -18.70 -12.59
CA HIS A 5 14.18 -17.42 -13.31
C HIS A 5 13.04 -17.41 -14.34
N PHE A 6 12.78 -18.54 -15.00
CA PHE A 6 11.67 -18.69 -15.93
C PHE A 6 10.32 -18.51 -15.22
N ILE A 7 10.11 -19.17 -14.06
CA ILE A 7 8.86 -19.01 -13.27
C ILE A 7 8.70 -17.56 -12.82
N LEU A 8 9.75 -16.91 -12.32
CA LEU A 8 9.72 -15.50 -11.91
C LEU A 8 9.33 -14.60 -13.09
N LEU A 9 9.96 -14.76 -14.24
CA LEU A 9 9.66 -13.98 -15.44
C LEU A 9 8.22 -14.20 -15.91
N LEU A 10 7.77 -15.45 -15.94
CA LEU A 10 6.40 -15.78 -16.31
C LEU A 10 5.38 -15.13 -15.35
N THR A 11 5.65 -15.12 -14.06
CA THR A 11 4.81 -14.44 -13.05
C THR A 11 4.74 -12.95 -13.33
N ILE A 12 5.87 -12.29 -13.58
CA ILE A 12 5.92 -10.85 -13.89
C ILE A 12 5.12 -10.54 -15.15
N ILE A 13 5.31 -11.30 -16.23
CA ILE A 13 4.60 -11.12 -17.51
C ILE A 13 3.10 -11.30 -17.30
N LEU A 14 2.67 -12.35 -16.59
CA LEU A 14 1.27 -12.62 -16.33
C LEU A 14 0.59 -11.40 -15.67
N PHE A 15 1.18 -10.87 -14.60
CA PHE A 15 0.59 -9.73 -13.89
C PHE A 15 0.72 -8.39 -14.64
N ALA A 16 1.70 -8.26 -15.54
CA ALA A 16 1.79 -7.10 -16.42
C ALA A 16 0.74 -7.09 -17.55
N ILE A 17 0.30 -8.28 -17.97
CA ILE A 17 -0.70 -8.42 -19.05
C ILE A 17 -2.13 -8.20 -18.50
N ILE A 18 -2.42 -8.56 -17.25
CA ILE A 18 -3.77 -8.47 -16.68
C ILE A 18 -4.38 -7.07 -16.87
N PRO A 19 -3.75 -5.96 -16.46
CA PRO A 19 -4.35 -4.63 -16.59
C PRO A 19 -4.50 -4.16 -18.05
N VAL A 20 -3.84 -4.82 -18.99
CA VAL A 20 -3.95 -4.50 -20.43
C VAL A 20 -5.08 -5.28 -21.10
N CYS A 21 -5.30 -6.54 -20.68
CA CYS A 21 -6.23 -7.45 -21.34
C CYS A 21 -7.61 -7.51 -20.69
N PHE A 22 -7.76 -7.04 -19.47
CA PHE A 22 -9.01 -7.16 -18.72
C PHE A 22 -9.53 -5.80 -18.27
N ASN A 23 -10.84 -5.67 -18.13
CA ASN A 23 -11.47 -4.50 -17.53
C ASN A 23 -11.14 -4.47 -16.04
N ILE A 24 -10.54 -3.37 -15.62
CA ILE A 24 -10.15 -3.12 -14.24
C ILE A 24 -11.29 -2.42 -13.52
N PHE A 25 -11.63 -2.90 -12.35
CA PHE A 25 -12.62 -2.30 -11.49
C PHE A 25 -12.00 -1.95 -10.13
N TRP A 26 -11.80 -0.67 -9.86
CA TRP A 26 -11.29 -0.22 -8.57
C TRP A 26 -12.24 -0.62 -7.44
N SER A 27 -11.76 -1.38 -6.47
CA SER A 27 -12.58 -1.92 -5.38
C SER A 27 -12.96 -0.88 -4.33
N ALA A 28 -12.23 0.24 -4.25
CA ALA A 28 -12.53 1.36 -3.38
C ALA A 28 -12.89 2.59 -4.21
N ALA A 29 -13.92 3.31 -3.80
CA ALA A 29 -14.35 4.56 -4.44
C ALA A 29 -13.32 5.70 -4.32
N ASP A 30 -12.38 5.59 -3.36
CA ASP A 30 -11.37 6.59 -3.13
C ASP A 30 -10.31 6.62 -4.25
N ASP A 31 -9.87 5.46 -4.75
CA ASP A 31 -8.82 5.39 -5.75
C ASP A 31 -9.17 6.11 -7.07
N PRO A 32 -10.37 5.95 -7.67
CA PRO A 32 -10.79 6.78 -8.80
C PRO A 32 -10.83 8.29 -8.49
N ARG A 33 -11.22 8.67 -7.28
CA ARG A 33 -11.20 10.07 -6.85
C ARG A 33 -9.79 10.64 -6.82
N TYR A 34 -8.80 9.83 -6.39
CA TYR A 34 -7.39 10.24 -6.41
C TYR A 34 -6.89 10.48 -7.83
N ILE A 35 -7.32 9.66 -8.81
CA ILE A 35 -7.02 9.89 -10.22
C ILE A 35 -7.56 11.25 -10.67
N PHE A 36 -8.81 11.56 -10.40
CA PHE A 36 -9.43 12.83 -10.79
C PHE A 36 -8.84 14.04 -10.06
N MET A 37 -8.44 13.90 -8.81
CA MET A 37 -7.79 14.97 -8.05
C MET A 37 -6.37 15.23 -8.56
N THR A 38 -5.58 14.18 -8.75
CA THR A 38 -4.18 14.32 -9.17
C THR A 38 -4.05 14.77 -10.61
N SER A 39 -4.97 14.37 -11.49
CA SER A 39 -5.02 14.83 -12.88
C SER A 39 -5.56 16.27 -13.05
N GLY A 40 -6.20 16.82 -12.02
CA GLY A 40 -6.86 18.11 -12.07
C GLY A 40 -8.26 18.09 -12.65
N ALA A 41 -8.83 16.91 -12.94
CA ALA A 41 -10.17 16.79 -13.50
C ALA A 41 -11.27 17.37 -12.60
N TYR A 42 -11.07 17.34 -11.25
CA TYR A 42 -12.02 17.96 -10.31
C TYR A 42 -11.76 19.44 -10.04
N THR A 43 -10.49 19.85 -10.03
CA THR A 43 -10.07 21.16 -9.53
C THR A 43 -9.57 22.09 -10.60
N GLY A 44 -9.50 21.64 -11.86
CA GLY A 44 -8.90 22.39 -12.98
C GLY A 44 -7.36 22.40 -12.96
N THR A 45 -6.74 22.01 -11.84
CA THR A 45 -5.28 21.92 -11.67
C THR A 45 -4.91 20.65 -10.91
N PRO A 46 -3.81 19.97 -11.27
CA PRO A 46 -3.32 18.79 -10.55
C PRO A 46 -3.11 19.06 -9.06
N SER A 47 -3.70 18.25 -8.19
CA SER A 47 -3.61 18.37 -6.72
C SER A 47 -3.08 17.10 -6.10
N GLY A 48 -2.05 17.24 -5.25
CA GLY A 48 -1.46 16.13 -4.49
C GLY A 48 -2.06 15.92 -3.10
N SER A 49 -3.12 16.65 -2.74
CA SER A 49 -3.79 16.52 -1.44
C SER A 49 -4.81 15.40 -1.46
N LEU A 50 -4.36 14.18 -1.22
CA LEU A 50 -5.18 12.96 -1.28
C LEU A 50 -5.43 12.45 0.14
N MET A 51 -6.70 12.25 0.50
CA MET A 51 -7.04 11.67 1.80
C MET A 51 -6.54 10.23 1.87
N TYR A 52 -5.92 9.87 2.98
CA TYR A 52 -5.37 8.53 3.27
C TYR A 52 -4.20 8.03 2.41
N VAL A 53 -3.82 8.76 1.38
CA VAL A 53 -2.61 8.53 0.58
C VAL A 53 -1.57 9.55 1.00
N GLY A 54 -0.31 9.14 1.13
CA GLY A 54 0.76 10.01 1.58
C GLY A 54 0.94 11.23 0.68
N SER A 55 1.05 12.40 1.29
CA SER A 55 1.12 13.68 0.60
C SER A 55 2.33 13.81 -0.32
N LEU A 56 3.44 13.11 -0.01
CA LEU A 56 4.62 13.08 -0.88
C LEU A 56 4.33 12.33 -2.18
N TYR A 57 3.67 11.19 -2.11
CA TYR A 57 3.27 10.42 -3.29
C TYR A 57 2.20 11.16 -4.10
N GLY A 58 1.19 11.73 -3.43
CA GLY A 58 0.18 12.54 -4.08
C GLY A 58 0.79 13.73 -4.82
N SER A 59 1.72 14.46 -4.19
CA SER A 59 2.42 15.58 -4.83
C SER A 59 3.29 15.12 -6.00
N PHE A 60 3.94 13.97 -5.89
CA PHE A 60 4.72 13.40 -7.00
C PHE A 60 3.84 13.05 -8.20
N ILE A 61 2.67 12.43 -7.99
CA ILE A 61 1.74 12.12 -9.08
C ILE A 61 1.18 13.40 -9.69
N ALA A 62 0.76 14.38 -8.89
CA ALA A 62 0.28 15.67 -9.39
C ALA A 62 1.35 16.37 -10.23
N PHE A 63 2.62 16.30 -9.82
CA PHE A 63 3.74 16.79 -10.63
C PHE A 63 3.84 16.06 -11.98
N LEU A 64 3.70 14.73 -12.03
CA LEU A 64 3.72 13.99 -13.29
C LEU A 64 2.55 14.38 -14.21
N TYR A 65 1.36 14.59 -13.66
CA TYR A 65 0.21 15.08 -14.44
C TYR A 65 0.40 16.53 -14.91
N SER A 66 1.15 17.36 -14.21
CA SER A 66 1.49 18.71 -14.70
C SER A 66 2.42 18.69 -15.90
N ILE A 67 3.19 17.62 -16.13
CA ILE A 67 4.01 17.41 -17.31
C ILE A 67 3.17 16.90 -18.48
N THR A 68 2.31 15.92 -18.24
CA THR A 68 1.40 15.37 -19.25
C THR A 68 0.18 14.69 -18.63
N VAL A 69 -1.00 15.02 -19.14
CA VAL A 69 -2.28 14.42 -18.76
C VAL A 69 -2.63 13.20 -19.62
N ASN A 70 -1.88 12.94 -20.69
CA ASN A 70 -2.15 11.85 -21.64
C ASN A 70 -1.80 10.47 -21.07
N ILE A 71 -1.06 10.42 -19.97
CA ILE A 71 -0.68 9.17 -19.27
C ILE A 71 -1.45 9.11 -17.97
N GLU A 72 -2.12 7.99 -17.73
CA GLU A 72 -2.79 7.77 -16.45
C GLU A 72 -1.74 7.30 -15.41
N TRP A 73 -1.06 8.30 -14.80
CA TRP A 73 0.09 8.10 -13.92
C TRP A 73 -0.24 7.32 -12.64
N TYR A 74 -1.43 7.53 -12.07
CA TYR A 74 -1.82 6.85 -10.83
C TYR A 74 -1.87 5.35 -11.02
N SER A 75 -2.60 4.86 -12.02
CA SER A 75 -2.72 3.44 -12.33
C SER A 75 -1.40 2.85 -12.81
N LEU A 76 -0.64 3.59 -13.63
CA LEU A 76 0.67 3.13 -14.10
C LEU A 76 1.62 2.86 -12.93
N LEU A 77 1.73 3.78 -11.99
CA LEU A 77 2.58 3.62 -10.80
C LEU A 77 2.01 2.55 -9.84
N TYR A 78 0.69 2.47 -9.70
CA TYR A 78 0.06 1.40 -8.93
C TYR A 78 0.50 0.02 -9.44
N TYR A 79 0.33 -0.25 -10.72
CA TYR A 79 0.70 -1.55 -11.31
C TYR A 79 2.20 -1.78 -11.34
N PHE A 80 3.00 -0.75 -11.53
CA PHE A 80 4.45 -0.86 -11.40
C PHE A 80 4.86 -1.37 -10.01
N PHE A 81 4.36 -0.75 -8.95
CA PHE A 81 4.69 -1.17 -7.59
C PHE A 81 4.03 -2.50 -7.20
N PHE A 82 2.86 -2.80 -7.74
CA PHE A 82 2.20 -4.08 -7.57
C PHE A 82 3.04 -5.24 -8.18
N ILE A 83 3.50 -5.08 -9.40
CA ILE A 83 4.38 -6.07 -10.04
C ILE A 83 5.71 -6.20 -9.32
N LEU A 84 6.26 -5.09 -8.81
CA LEU A 84 7.49 -5.08 -8.03
C LEU A 84 7.33 -5.91 -6.74
N SER A 85 6.23 -5.73 -6.01
CA SER A 85 5.96 -6.49 -4.77
C SER A 85 5.85 -7.99 -5.05
N ILE A 86 5.08 -8.38 -6.06
CA ILE A 86 4.93 -9.78 -6.51
C ILE A 86 6.28 -10.37 -6.90
N ALA A 87 7.09 -9.64 -7.66
CA ALA A 87 8.41 -10.10 -8.08
C ALA A 87 9.33 -10.37 -6.88
N ILE A 88 9.33 -9.48 -5.89
CA ILE A 88 10.11 -9.65 -4.65
C ILE A 88 9.62 -10.88 -3.88
N ILE A 89 8.33 -11.01 -3.63
CA ILE A 89 7.75 -12.11 -2.84
C ILE A 89 7.99 -13.45 -3.55
N THR A 90 7.67 -13.53 -4.84
CA THR A 90 7.88 -14.73 -5.67
C THR A 90 9.36 -15.14 -5.69
N LYS A 91 10.27 -14.18 -5.89
CA LYS A 91 11.71 -14.44 -5.82
C LYS A 91 12.10 -15.03 -4.47
N LYS A 92 11.63 -14.47 -3.37
CA LYS A 92 11.96 -14.96 -2.02
C LYS A 92 11.46 -16.38 -1.78
N ILE A 93 10.25 -16.73 -2.23
CA ILE A 93 9.72 -18.10 -2.13
C ILE A 93 10.52 -19.07 -2.98
N LEU A 94 10.81 -18.75 -4.24
CA LEU A 94 11.55 -19.62 -5.15
C LEU A 94 12.96 -19.93 -4.66
N TRP A 95 13.65 -18.95 -4.05
CA TRP A 95 15.00 -19.10 -3.52
C TRP A 95 15.08 -19.52 -2.05
N ALA A 96 13.92 -19.62 -1.35
CA ALA A 96 13.89 -20.14 0.01
C ALA A 96 14.36 -21.62 0.04
N ASN A 97 15.04 -22.00 1.13
CA ASN A 97 15.39 -23.39 1.40
C ASN A 97 14.28 -24.08 2.19
N ILE A 98 13.16 -24.38 1.51
CA ILE A 98 11.97 -25.05 2.03
C ILE A 98 11.55 -26.15 1.06
N LYS A 99 10.68 -27.07 1.50
CA LYS A 99 10.15 -28.16 0.69
C LYS A 99 9.44 -27.66 -0.56
N ALA A 100 9.50 -28.43 -1.64
CA ALA A 100 8.94 -28.03 -2.93
C ALA A 100 7.41 -27.81 -2.86
N GLU A 101 6.73 -28.63 -2.10
CA GLU A 101 5.27 -28.58 -1.90
C GLU A 101 4.86 -27.23 -1.27
N ILE A 102 5.61 -26.78 -0.26
CA ILE A 102 5.37 -25.47 0.40
C ILE A 102 5.62 -24.31 -0.57
N LYS A 103 6.63 -24.41 -1.45
CA LYS A 103 6.87 -23.40 -2.49
C LYS A 103 5.73 -23.32 -3.47
N TYR A 104 5.26 -24.46 -3.97
CA TYR A 104 4.15 -24.49 -4.93
C TYR A 104 2.85 -24.00 -4.29
N LEU A 105 2.58 -24.37 -3.04
CA LEU A 105 1.44 -23.82 -2.29
C LEU A 105 1.54 -22.30 -2.17
N GLY A 106 2.70 -21.77 -1.78
CA GLY A 106 2.92 -20.33 -1.70
C GLY A 106 2.75 -19.62 -3.03
N LEU A 107 3.27 -20.19 -4.13
CA LEU A 107 3.08 -19.63 -5.47
C LEU A 107 1.61 -19.68 -5.92
N SER A 108 0.89 -20.75 -5.62
CA SER A 108 -0.54 -20.86 -5.92
C SER A 108 -1.37 -19.83 -5.15
N LEU A 109 -1.06 -19.60 -3.88
CA LEU A 109 -1.69 -18.54 -3.08
C LEU A 109 -1.42 -17.16 -3.67
N ILE A 110 -0.18 -16.87 -4.08
CA ILE A 110 0.14 -15.61 -4.77
C ILE A 110 -0.68 -15.47 -6.02
N LEU A 111 -0.70 -16.48 -6.90
CA LEU A 111 -1.45 -16.42 -8.14
C LEU A 111 -2.94 -16.16 -7.89
N PHE A 112 -3.54 -16.84 -6.93
CA PHE A 112 -4.95 -16.69 -6.61
C PHE A 112 -5.27 -15.29 -6.04
N THR A 113 -4.57 -14.89 -4.97
CA THR A 113 -4.85 -13.63 -4.28
C THR A 113 -4.51 -12.41 -5.13
N HIS A 114 -3.36 -12.46 -5.83
CA HIS A 114 -2.91 -11.30 -6.62
C HIS A 114 -3.65 -11.18 -7.95
N THR A 115 -4.22 -12.25 -8.50
CA THR A 115 -5.15 -12.15 -9.66
C THR A 115 -6.37 -11.33 -9.27
N TYR A 116 -6.97 -11.60 -8.10
CA TYR A 116 -8.06 -10.78 -7.58
C TYR A 116 -7.63 -9.31 -7.39
N MET A 117 -6.49 -9.08 -6.75
CA MET A 117 -5.97 -7.72 -6.50
C MET A 117 -5.62 -6.98 -7.80
N ALA A 118 -5.21 -7.70 -8.85
CA ALA A 118 -4.92 -7.11 -10.16
C ALA A 118 -6.20 -6.67 -10.90
N LEU A 119 -7.29 -7.43 -10.78
CA LEU A 119 -8.57 -7.13 -11.41
C LEU A 119 -9.39 -6.12 -10.60
N SER A 120 -9.20 -6.10 -9.29
CA SER A 120 -9.92 -5.22 -8.34
C SER A 120 -8.92 -4.47 -7.45
N PRO A 121 -8.15 -3.54 -8.03
CA PRO A 121 -7.09 -2.84 -7.33
C PRO A 121 -7.61 -1.94 -6.21
N GLN A 122 -6.80 -1.81 -5.16
CA GLN A 122 -7.04 -0.92 -4.02
C GLN A 122 -5.71 -0.50 -3.38
N SER A 123 -5.55 0.78 -3.09
CA SER A 123 -4.33 1.32 -2.47
C SER A 123 -3.96 0.65 -1.14
N THR A 124 -4.95 0.24 -0.34
CA THR A 124 -4.73 -0.49 0.93
C THR A 124 -4.09 -1.86 0.70
N PHE A 125 -4.56 -2.60 -0.31
CA PHE A 125 -3.99 -3.91 -0.65
C PHE A 125 -2.56 -3.78 -1.13
N LEU A 126 -2.29 -2.80 -1.99
CA LEU A 126 -0.93 -2.55 -2.47
C LEU A 126 0.02 -2.15 -1.33
N ALA A 127 -0.43 -1.31 -0.40
CA ALA A 127 0.36 -0.93 0.77
C ALA A 127 0.72 -2.16 1.63
N ALA A 128 -0.25 -3.05 1.87
CA ALA A 128 -0.03 -4.29 2.61
C ALA A 128 0.95 -5.22 1.87
N ASP A 129 0.78 -5.37 0.56
CA ASP A 129 1.61 -6.24 -0.27
C ASP A 129 3.07 -5.76 -0.36
N LEU A 130 3.29 -4.46 -0.54
CA LEU A 130 4.62 -3.84 -0.48
C LEU A 130 5.25 -3.99 0.92
N SER A 131 4.47 -3.89 1.98
CA SER A 131 4.95 -4.13 3.34
C SER A 131 5.41 -5.58 3.51
N ILE A 132 4.64 -6.56 3.02
CA ILE A 132 5.03 -7.98 3.00
C ILE A 132 6.31 -8.19 2.18
N ALA A 133 6.42 -7.56 1.01
CA ALA A 133 7.62 -7.61 0.17
C ALA A 133 8.85 -7.04 0.91
N SER A 134 8.70 -5.92 1.61
CA SER A 134 9.73 -5.33 2.45
C SER A 134 10.16 -6.29 3.58
N MET A 135 9.20 -6.90 4.27
CA MET A 135 9.47 -7.92 5.31
C MET A 135 10.21 -9.13 4.72
N ALA A 136 9.83 -9.58 3.53
CA ALA A 136 10.51 -10.66 2.83
C ALA A 136 11.96 -10.30 2.49
N LEU A 137 12.26 -9.04 2.17
CA LEU A 137 13.64 -8.56 1.97
C LEU A 137 14.44 -8.56 3.27
N LEU A 138 13.82 -8.20 4.40
CA LEU A 138 14.45 -8.22 5.72
C LEU A 138 14.68 -9.63 6.25
N TYR A 139 13.83 -10.59 5.88
CA TYR A 139 13.95 -11.95 6.39
C TYR A 139 15.32 -12.54 6.00
N ARG A 140 16.13 -12.84 7.01
CA ARG A 140 17.51 -13.36 6.86
C ARG A 140 18.40 -12.49 5.94
N TYR A 141 18.25 -11.14 6.03
CA TYR A 141 19.13 -10.27 5.26
C TYR A 141 20.62 -10.48 5.67
N LYS A 142 21.50 -10.44 4.66
CA LYS A 142 22.92 -10.67 4.84
C LYS A 142 23.77 -9.40 4.68
N ASN A 143 23.25 -8.41 3.97
CA ASN A 143 23.96 -7.19 3.62
C ASN A 143 23.10 -5.93 3.83
N ARG A 144 23.76 -4.78 3.95
CA ARG A 144 23.11 -3.48 4.14
C ARG A 144 22.24 -3.07 2.94
N ILE A 145 22.57 -3.56 1.75
CA ILE A 145 21.79 -3.25 0.52
C ILE A 145 20.36 -3.80 0.64
N ASN A 146 20.17 -5.01 1.16
CA ASN A 146 18.83 -5.55 1.38
C ASN A 146 18.02 -4.73 2.39
N LEU A 147 18.70 -4.17 3.40
CA LEU A 147 18.05 -3.26 4.35
C LEU A 147 17.57 -1.97 3.67
N ILE A 148 18.41 -1.38 2.81
CA ILE A 148 18.03 -0.17 2.05
C ILE A 148 16.84 -0.46 1.13
N TYR A 149 16.87 -1.57 0.37
CA TYR A 149 15.74 -1.94 -0.47
C TYR A 149 14.47 -2.21 0.34
N ALA A 150 14.58 -2.89 1.47
CA ALA A 150 13.44 -3.11 2.35
C ALA A 150 12.86 -1.79 2.86
N ALA A 151 13.72 -0.85 3.26
CA ALA A 151 13.31 0.46 3.73
C ALA A 151 12.63 1.30 2.63
N LEU A 152 13.17 1.30 1.41
CA LEU A 152 12.57 1.99 0.27
C LEU A 152 11.20 1.41 -0.07
N VAL A 153 11.08 0.08 -0.14
CA VAL A 153 9.80 -0.59 -0.43
C VAL A 153 8.79 -0.33 0.68
N PHE A 154 9.21 -0.33 1.95
CA PHE A 154 8.34 0.00 3.07
C PHE A 154 7.90 1.47 3.05
N PHE A 155 8.81 2.38 2.74
CA PHE A 155 8.46 3.81 2.60
C PHE A 155 7.41 4.02 1.52
N ILE A 156 7.57 3.39 0.36
CA ILE A 156 6.56 3.42 -0.71
C ILE A 156 5.23 2.85 -0.22
N ALA A 157 5.25 1.74 0.53
CA ALA A 157 4.04 1.17 1.13
C ALA A 157 3.30 2.17 2.02
N THR A 158 4.03 2.91 2.87
CA THR A 158 3.43 3.93 3.76
C THR A 158 2.82 5.09 2.97
N GLN A 159 3.33 5.38 1.77
CA GLN A 159 2.78 6.43 0.90
C GLN A 159 1.45 6.01 0.27
N PHE A 160 1.24 4.73 -0.05
CA PHE A 160 -0.05 4.25 -0.54
C PHE A 160 -1.12 4.23 0.57
N ARG A 161 -0.79 3.72 1.75
CA ARG A 161 -1.69 3.70 2.91
C ARG A 161 -0.90 3.39 4.17
N LEU A 162 -0.71 4.36 5.04
CA LEU A 162 0.13 4.22 6.23
C LEU A 162 -0.29 3.02 7.11
N PHE A 163 -1.57 2.94 7.48
CA PHE A 163 -2.08 1.85 8.31
C PHE A 163 -2.09 0.50 7.58
N GLY A 164 -2.34 0.50 6.27
CA GLY A 164 -2.23 -0.69 5.43
C GLY A 164 -0.81 -1.26 5.40
N ALA A 165 0.21 -0.41 5.44
CA ALA A 165 1.61 -0.82 5.51
C ALA A 165 2.02 -1.30 6.90
N LEU A 166 1.54 -0.66 7.97
CA LEU A 166 1.90 -0.99 9.34
C LEU A 166 1.31 -2.33 9.82
N MET A 167 0.10 -2.67 9.38
CA MET A 167 -0.58 -3.89 9.82
C MET A 167 0.20 -5.18 9.53
N PRO A 168 0.63 -5.47 8.27
CA PRO A 168 1.44 -6.65 7.99
C PRO A 168 2.79 -6.63 8.70
N TYR A 169 3.37 -5.44 8.91
CA TYR A 169 4.61 -5.28 9.64
C TYR A 169 4.47 -5.78 11.09
N PHE A 170 3.47 -5.32 11.82
CA PHE A 170 3.24 -5.74 13.20
C PHE A 170 2.88 -7.22 13.32
N ILE A 171 2.13 -7.77 12.35
CA ILE A 171 1.81 -9.20 12.31
C ILE A 171 3.07 -10.04 12.04
N ALA A 172 3.96 -9.59 11.18
CA ALA A 172 5.17 -10.32 10.84
C ALA A 172 6.29 -10.19 11.88
N LEU A 173 6.27 -9.14 12.69
CA LEU A 173 7.33 -8.85 13.66
C LEU A 173 7.63 -10.02 14.61
N PRO A 174 6.64 -10.70 15.23
CA PRO A 174 6.90 -11.87 16.09
C PRO A 174 7.61 -13.02 15.37
N ILE A 175 7.35 -13.21 14.07
CA ILE A 175 7.94 -14.31 13.28
C ILE A 175 9.46 -14.20 13.22
N PHE A 176 10.00 -12.97 13.23
CA PHE A 176 11.45 -12.74 13.24
C PHE A 176 12.11 -13.22 14.53
N PHE A 177 11.38 -13.24 15.64
CA PHE A 177 11.87 -13.68 16.96
C PHE A 177 11.68 -15.17 17.20
N LEU A 178 10.59 -15.77 16.69
CA LEU A 178 10.25 -17.18 16.92
C LEU A 178 11.29 -18.15 16.31
N ASN A 179 11.92 -17.81 15.20
CA ASN A 179 12.78 -18.74 14.45
C ASN A 179 14.19 -18.94 15.02
N LYS A 180 14.67 -18.12 15.96
CA LYS A 180 16.08 -18.17 16.44
C LYS A 180 16.26 -18.05 17.95
N GLY A 181 15.17 -18.06 18.71
CA GLY A 181 15.23 -17.72 20.13
C GLY A 181 15.53 -16.23 20.37
N VAL A 182 15.17 -15.74 21.54
CA VAL A 182 15.41 -14.34 21.94
C VAL A 182 16.85 -14.21 22.43
N SER A 183 17.81 -14.11 21.52
CA SER A 183 19.19 -13.72 21.87
C SER A 183 19.39 -12.22 21.59
N LEU A 184 20.24 -11.57 22.41
CA LEU A 184 20.50 -10.12 22.29
C LEU A 184 20.99 -9.71 20.89
N SER A 185 21.79 -10.57 20.24
CA SER A 185 22.30 -10.36 18.87
C SER A 185 21.18 -10.44 17.82
N ASN A 186 20.20 -11.33 18.00
CA ASN A 186 19.06 -11.44 17.10
C ASN A 186 18.07 -10.26 17.29
N VAL A 187 17.84 -9.85 18.53
CA VAL A 187 17.00 -8.70 18.86
C VAL A 187 17.56 -7.43 18.21
N ARG A 188 18.87 -7.16 18.38
CA ARG A 188 19.55 -6.00 17.78
C ARG A 188 19.42 -5.98 16.25
N LYS A 189 19.47 -7.14 15.59
CA LYS A 189 19.36 -7.27 14.12
C LYS A 189 17.99 -6.80 13.58
N TYR A 190 16.92 -6.91 14.35
CA TYR A 190 15.57 -6.50 13.91
C TYR A 190 15.11 -5.19 14.54
N ILE A 191 15.64 -4.81 15.70
CA ILE A 191 15.33 -3.51 16.31
C ILE A 191 15.77 -2.36 15.41
N VAL A 192 16.98 -2.38 14.86
CA VAL A 192 17.48 -1.30 14.01
C VAL A 192 16.58 -1.07 12.78
N PRO A 193 16.25 -2.11 11.98
CA PRO A 193 15.26 -1.94 10.90
C PRO A 193 13.90 -1.45 11.40
N SER A 194 13.42 -1.92 12.56
CA SER A 194 12.15 -1.51 13.14
C SER A 194 12.13 -0.03 13.49
N CYS A 195 13.16 0.48 14.14
CA CYS A 195 13.30 1.90 14.44
C CYS A 195 13.31 2.73 13.15
N PHE A 196 14.00 2.24 12.12
CA PHE A 196 14.04 2.91 10.82
C PHE A 196 12.67 2.94 10.13
N PHE A 197 11.89 1.85 10.20
CA PHE A 197 10.53 1.80 9.65
C PHE A 197 9.57 2.72 10.42
N ILE A 198 9.69 2.78 11.74
CA ILE A 198 8.93 3.74 12.55
C ILE A 198 9.27 5.18 12.14
N LEU A 199 10.56 5.49 11.93
CA LEU A 199 10.99 6.80 11.46
C LEU A 199 10.38 7.14 10.08
N LEU A 200 10.41 6.21 9.12
CA LEU A 200 9.80 6.40 7.81
C LEU A 200 8.29 6.62 7.90
N SER A 201 7.61 5.89 8.78
CA SER A 201 6.19 6.09 9.06
C SER A 201 5.91 7.46 9.67
N ALA A 202 6.78 7.91 10.58
CA ALA A 202 6.68 9.24 11.18
C ALA A 202 6.91 10.36 10.15
N ILE A 203 7.80 10.16 9.17
CA ILE A 203 8.00 11.10 8.06
C ILE A 203 6.72 11.19 7.22
N THR A 204 6.11 10.05 6.87
CA THR A 204 4.83 10.04 6.12
C THR A 204 3.74 10.75 6.91
N PHE A 205 3.54 10.40 8.17
CA PHE A 205 2.56 11.04 9.04
C PHE A 205 2.81 12.54 9.19
N GLY A 206 4.06 12.94 9.41
CA GLY A 206 4.46 14.35 9.57
C GLY A 206 4.24 15.16 8.30
N SER A 207 4.57 14.60 7.12
CA SER A 207 4.32 15.26 5.84
C SER A 207 2.83 15.48 5.60
N ASP A 208 1.99 14.48 5.92
CA ASP A 208 0.54 14.59 5.82
C ASP A 208 -0.02 15.61 6.81
N TYR A 209 0.47 15.59 8.06
CA TYR A 209 0.08 16.56 9.07
C TYR A 209 0.37 18.00 8.62
N ILE A 210 1.57 18.27 8.11
CA ILE A 210 1.95 19.58 7.59
C ILE A 210 1.05 19.97 6.42
N ARG A 211 0.85 19.06 5.46
CA ARG A 211 0.04 19.32 4.26
C ARG A 211 -1.39 19.68 4.60
N TYR A 212 -2.05 18.90 5.45
CA TYR A 212 -3.47 19.11 5.80
C TYR A 212 -3.71 20.23 6.80
N ASN A 213 -2.68 20.73 7.48
CA ASN A 213 -2.77 21.90 8.34
C ASN A 213 -2.20 23.17 7.69
N SER A 214 -1.76 23.11 6.42
CA SER A 214 -1.20 24.27 5.72
C SER A 214 -2.26 25.29 5.32
N THR A 215 -3.51 24.87 5.15
CA THR A 215 -4.63 25.75 4.83
C THR A 215 -5.84 25.42 5.69
N PRO A 216 -6.64 26.44 6.10
CA PRO A 216 -7.86 26.21 6.91
C PRO A 216 -8.86 25.26 6.24
N GLU A 217 -9.00 25.35 4.91
CA GLU A 217 -9.95 24.55 4.14
C GLU A 217 -9.62 23.06 4.23
N TRP A 218 -8.34 22.68 4.09
CA TRP A 218 -7.92 21.29 4.23
C TRP A 218 -8.05 20.78 5.66
N HIS A 219 -7.79 21.62 6.64
CA HIS A 219 -7.96 21.27 8.05
C HIS A 219 -9.43 20.97 8.38
N GLU A 220 -10.35 21.83 7.96
CA GLU A 220 -11.79 21.63 8.18
C GLU A 220 -12.32 20.44 7.37
N PHE A 221 -11.88 20.28 6.12
CA PHE A 221 -12.24 19.11 5.31
C PHE A 221 -11.82 17.79 5.97
N LYS A 222 -10.61 17.74 6.56
CA LYS A 222 -10.13 16.55 7.28
C LYS A 222 -10.98 16.23 8.51
N LYS A 223 -11.41 17.25 9.27
CA LYS A 223 -12.33 17.05 10.41
C LYS A 223 -13.69 16.52 9.94
N PHE A 224 -14.23 17.11 8.89
CA PHE A 224 -15.50 16.67 8.30
C PHE A 224 -15.40 15.22 7.81
N ASP A 225 -14.35 14.86 7.08
CA ASP A 225 -14.17 13.51 6.56
C ASP A 225 -14.00 12.48 7.68
N ALA A 226 -13.27 12.82 8.75
CA ALA A 226 -13.14 11.96 9.92
C ALA A 226 -14.50 11.71 10.61
N ALA A 227 -15.33 12.75 10.75
CA ALA A 227 -16.67 12.62 11.31
C ALA A 227 -17.60 11.80 10.39
N ARG A 228 -17.54 12.05 9.09
CA ARG A 228 -18.28 11.29 8.07
C ARG A 228 -17.93 9.80 8.11
N CYS A 229 -16.65 9.46 8.11
CA CYS A 229 -16.21 8.07 8.19
C CYS A 229 -16.64 7.41 9.49
N TYR A 230 -16.56 8.11 10.62
CA TYR A 230 -17.04 7.60 11.90
C TYR A 230 -18.52 7.24 11.86
N ILE A 231 -19.34 8.07 11.22
CA ILE A 231 -20.79 7.81 11.07
C ILE A 231 -21.04 6.69 10.06
N ALA A 232 -20.41 6.76 8.88
CA ALA A 232 -20.64 5.81 7.79
C ALA A 232 -20.16 4.38 8.11
N ASP A 233 -19.04 4.26 8.82
CA ASP A 233 -18.42 2.96 9.13
C ASP A 233 -18.94 2.34 10.43
N ASN A 234 -19.78 3.08 11.18
CA ASN A 234 -20.33 2.58 12.44
C ASN A 234 -21.66 1.86 12.21
N PRO A 235 -21.76 0.56 12.51
CA PRO A 235 -23.02 -0.20 12.36
C PRO A 235 -24.16 0.32 13.25
N LEU A 236 -23.88 1.16 14.25
CA LEU A 236 -24.88 1.84 15.08
C LEU A 236 -25.46 3.09 14.41
N SER A 237 -24.90 3.56 13.30
CA SER A 237 -25.39 4.75 12.57
C SER A 237 -26.84 4.56 12.08
N TYR A 238 -27.23 3.34 11.76
CA TYR A 238 -28.62 2.99 11.43
C TYR A 238 -29.59 3.30 12.58
N LYS A 239 -29.21 3.06 13.83
CA LYS A 239 -30.05 3.37 15.00
C LYS A 239 -30.05 4.86 15.33
N LEU A 240 -28.97 5.58 15.03
CA LEU A 240 -28.89 7.03 15.22
C LEU A 240 -29.78 7.78 14.22
N SER A 241 -29.91 7.29 12.98
CA SER A 241 -30.79 7.90 11.97
C SER A 241 -32.26 7.83 12.36
N GLU A 242 -32.69 6.83 13.15
CA GLU A 242 -34.03 6.70 13.67
C GLU A 242 -34.37 7.76 14.75
N HIS A 243 -33.39 8.30 15.43
CA HIS A 243 -33.52 9.29 16.49
C HIS A 243 -33.29 10.74 16.04
N ILE A 244 -32.92 10.96 14.78
CA ILE A 244 -32.75 12.30 14.23
C ILE A 244 -34.15 12.90 13.96
N SER A 245 -34.52 13.88 14.77
CA SER A 245 -35.80 14.56 14.69
C SER A 245 -35.95 15.50 13.48
N ASN A 246 -34.86 15.81 12.77
CA ASN A 246 -34.86 16.68 11.61
C ASN A 246 -35.12 15.90 10.31
N PRO A 247 -36.27 16.08 9.65
CA PRO A 247 -36.61 15.33 8.42
C PRO A 247 -35.64 15.57 7.26
N GLN A 248 -34.96 16.72 7.21
CA GLN A 248 -34.01 17.05 6.15
C GLN A 248 -32.67 16.26 6.27
N ILE A 249 -32.29 15.90 7.50
CA ILE A 249 -31.08 15.11 7.75
C ILE A 249 -31.36 13.61 7.65
N ARG A 250 -32.64 13.20 7.92
CA ARG A 250 -33.05 11.79 7.90
C ARG A 250 -33.03 11.16 6.50
N ASN A 251 -33.07 11.98 5.45
CA ASN A 251 -33.14 11.55 4.05
C ASN A 251 -31.78 11.72 3.29
N LEU A 252 -30.71 12.08 3.98
CA LEU A 252 -29.33 12.07 3.48
C LEU A 252 -28.64 10.74 3.79
#